data_2f38f77ecd8d311d369abc42b133945a
#
_entry.id   2f38f77ecd8d311d369abc42b133945a
#
_cell.length_a   1.000
_cell.length_b   1.000
_cell.length_c   1.000
_cell.angle_alpha   90.00
_cell.angle_beta   90.00
_cell.angle_gamma   90.00
#
_symmetry.space_group_name_H-M   'P 1'
#
loop_
_entity.id
_entity.type
_entity.pdbx_description
1 polymer ?
#
loop_
_entity_poly.entity_id
_entity_poly.type
_entity_poly.pdbx_seq_one_letter_code
_entity_poly.pdbx_strand_id
1 'polypeptide(L)'
;MVQPLITRNIPAEFLTANHYIFGQTLVSNTGMLGLLCDPTSSFVELNDSSMARIVKPDKIINYASSMWLVKNQIVCVGLGKPEYIGSTSLARSGYTRVYQYPVQITTPVYEIQATLEWAGRFDFSIVMSEGSNPFLTLYDVKTIASLFPALNVETPVMLFNRRFLDSLVHVKRGAESKG
;
A
#
# COMPACT_ATOMS: atom_id res chain seq x y z
N MET A 1 -22.16 15.86 -20.81
CA MET A 1 -21.40 14.80 -21.49
C MET A 1 -20.76 13.94 -20.39
N VAL A 2 -21.14 12.69 -20.32
CA VAL A 2 -20.48 11.73 -19.41
C VAL A 2 -19.16 11.39 -20.07
N GLN A 3 -18.03 11.75 -19.44
CA GLN A 3 -16.72 11.31 -19.90
C GLN A 3 -16.68 9.77 -19.84
N PRO A 4 -16.22 9.08 -20.90
CA PRO A 4 -16.09 7.64 -20.85
C PRO A 4 -15.19 7.26 -19.67
N LEU A 5 -15.63 6.29 -18.87
CA LEU A 5 -14.82 5.73 -17.79
C LEU A 5 -13.61 5.04 -18.44
N ILE A 6 -12.48 5.70 -18.39
CA ILE A 6 -11.22 5.09 -18.86
C ILE A 6 -10.79 4.11 -17.76
N THR A 7 -10.88 2.82 -18.08
CA THR A 7 -10.38 1.76 -17.20
C THR A 7 -9.03 1.27 -17.71
N ARG A 8 -8.15 0.88 -16.79
CA ARG A 8 -6.84 0.31 -17.12
C ARG A 8 -6.51 -0.85 -16.18
N ASN A 9 -5.81 -1.85 -16.71
CA ASN A 9 -5.24 -2.91 -15.89
C ASN A 9 -3.95 -2.42 -15.23
N ILE A 10 -3.85 -2.61 -13.93
CA ILE A 10 -2.68 -2.26 -13.13
C ILE A 10 -2.13 -3.53 -12.50
N PRO A 11 -0.85 -3.89 -12.76
CA PRO A 11 -0.17 -4.94 -12.01
C PRO A 11 0.13 -4.45 -10.60
N ALA A 12 -0.12 -5.30 -9.60
CA ALA A 12 0.12 -4.98 -8.21
C ALA A 12 0.49 -6.21 -7.39
N GLU A 13 1.17 -5.95 -6.28
CA GLU A 13 1.57 -6.93 -5.29
C GLU A 13 0.72 -6.75 -4.05
N PHE A 14 0.01 -7.78 -3.64
CA PHE A 14 -0.88 -7.75 -2.48
C PHE A 14 -0.28 -8.58 -1.35
N LEU A 15 -0.14 -7.97 -0.19
CA LEU A 15 0.34 -8.62 1.02
C LEU A 15 -0.82 -8.77 2.00
N THR A 16 -1.10 -10.00 2.38
CA THR A 16 -2.03 -10.34 3.46
C THR A 16 -1.27 -10.90 4.66
N ALA A 17 -1.95 -11.29 5.73
CA ALA A 17 -1.28 -11.89 6.90
C ALA A 17 -0.53 -13.20 6.57
N ASN A 18 -0.95 -13.94 5.53
CA ASN A 18 -0.43 -15.27 5.24
C ASN A 18 0.09 -15.46 3.82
N HIS A 19 -0.26 -14.56 2.91
CA HIS A 19 0.02 -14.74 1.49
C HIS A 19 0.61 -13.49 0.85
N TYR A 20 1.49 -13.74 -0.10
CA TYR A 20 1.99 -12.81 -1.09
C TYR A 20 1.33 -13.14 -2.43
N ILE A 21 0.66 -12.15 -3.02
CA ILE A 21 -0.17 -12.34 -4.20
C ILE A 21 0.23 -11.29 -5.23
N PHE A 22 0.49 -11.73 -6.44
CA PHE A 22 0.67 -10.86 -7.59
C PHE A 22 -0.51 -11.04 -8.54
N GLY A 23 -0.99 -9.95 -9.12
CA GLY A 23 -2.07 -9.99 -10.11
C GLY A 23 -2.33 -8.64 -10.74
N GLN A 24 -3.21 -8.63 -11.71
CA GLN A 24 -3.65 -7.41 -12.38
C GLN A 24 -5.08 -7.07 -11.93
N THR A 25 -5.36 -5.81 -11.69
CA THR A 25 -6.71 -5.35 -11.39
C THR A 25 -7.12 -4.21 -12.28
N LEU A 26 -8.41 -4.20 -12.64
CA LEU A 26 -9.00 -3.14 -13.44
C LEU A 26 -9.36 -1.96 -12.55
N VAL A 27 -8.78 -0.81 -12.81
CA VAL A 27 -9.06 0.44 -12.09
C VAL A 27 -9.61 1.50 -13.01
N SER A 28 -10.44 2.38 -12.47
CA SER A 28 -10.90 3.59 -13.13
C SER A 28 -9.87 4.73 -13.00
N ASN A 29 -10.24 5.94 -13.40
CA ASN A 29 -9.42 7.15 -13.23
C ASN A 29 -9.06 7.46 -11.78
N THR A 30 -9.79 6.92 -10.81
CA THR A 30 -9.49 7.07 -9.36
C THR A 30 -8.29 6.24 -8.90
N GLY A 31 -7.79 5.35 -9.76
CA GLY A 31 -6.63 4.52 -9.51
C GLY A 31 -6.86 3.44 -8.44
N MET A 32 -5.74 2.85 -8.00
CA MET A 32 -5.78 1.80 -6.98
C MET A 32 -6.33 2.29 -5.64
N LEU A 33 -5.97 3.52 -5.24
CA LEU A 33 -6.47 4.08 -3.98
C LEU A 33 -7.99 4.23 -4.01
N GLY A 34 -8.56 4.74 -5.11
CA GLY A 34 -10.00 4.85 -5.27
C GLY A 34 -10.70 3.50 -5.22
N LEU A 35 -10.13 2.47 -5.87
CA LEU A 35 -10.67 1.10 -5.83
C LEU A 35 -10.68 0.53 -4.40
N LEU A 36 -9.58 0.68 -3.67
CA LEU A 36 -9.46 0.16 -2.30
C LEU A 36 -10.38 0.89 -1.31
N CYS A 37 -10.61 2.18 -1.53
CA CYS A 37 -11.43 3.02 -0.65
C CYS A 37 -12.90 3.09 -1.06
N ASP A 38 -13.28 2.47 -2.18
CA ASP A 38 -14.68 2.40 -2.61
C ASP A 38 -15.51 1.57 -1.61
N PRO A 39 -16.47 2.19 -0.92
CA PRO A 39 -17.28 1.51 0.07
C PRO A 39 -18.35 0.58 -0.54
N THR A 40 -18.60 0.67 -1.85
CA THR A 40 -19.61 -0.12 -2.53
C THR A 40 -19.20 -1.55 -2.78
N SER A 41 -17.88 -1.84 -2.70
CA SER A 41 -17.31 -3.18 -2.84
C SER A 41 -16.43 -3.54 -1.66
N SER A 42 -16.60 -4.73 -1.11
CA SER A 42 -15.77 -5.28 -0.02
C SER A 42 -14.57 -6.08 -0.51
N PHE A 43 -14.39 -6.25 -1.80
CA PHE A 43 -13.32 -7.05 -2.40
C PHE A 43 -12.69 -6.35 -3.61
N VAL A 44 -11.52 -6.84 -4.00
CA VAL A 44 -10.82 -6.50 -5.25
C VAL A 44 -10.77 -7.76 -6.10
N GLU A 45 -11.09 -7.64 -7.38
CA GLU A 45 -10.91 -8.71 -8.35
C GLU A 45 -9.53 -8.57 -9.01
N LEU A 46 -8.80 -9.68 -9.04
CA LEU A 46 -7.51 -9.82 -9.70
C LEU A 46 -7.63 -10.76 -10.88
N ASN A 47 -7.02 -10.38 -11.98
CA ASN A 47 -6.86 -11.20 -13.17
C ASN A 47 -5.42 -11.70 -13.26
N ASP A 48 -5.24 -12.88 -13.87
CA ASP A 48 -3.91 -13.47 -14.11
C ASP A 48 -3.04 -13.45 -12.85
N SER A 49 -3.56 -13.99 -11.77
CA SER A 49 -2.96 -13.91 -10.46
C SER A 49 -2.17 -15.15 -10.07
N SER A 50 -1.14 -14.92 -9.26
CA SER A 50 -0.36 -15.97 -8.61
C SER A 50 -0.29 -15.72 -7.11
N MET A 51 -0.28 -16.79 -6.32
CA MET A 51 -0.25 -16.72 -4.86
C MET A 51 0.85 -17.62 -4.30
N ALA A 52 1.60 -17.08 -3.34
CA ALA A 52 2.57 -17.81 -2.53
C ALA A 52 2.27 -17.61 -1.04
N ARG A 53 2.75 -18.51 -0.20
CA ARG A 53 2.75 -18.28 1.26
C ARG A 53 3.92 -17.37 1.66
N ILE A 54 3.73 -16.51 2.64
CA ILE A 54 4.81 -15.63 3.11
C ILE A 54 6.02 -16.40 3.66
N VAL A 55 5.82 -17.62 4.15
CA VAL A 55 6.90 -18.49 4.65
C VAL A 55 7.79 -19.05 3.53
N LYS A 56 7.29 -19.09 2.30
CA LYS A 56 7.98 -19.56 1.08
C LYS A 56 7.53 -18.73 -0.11
N PRO A 57 7.99 -17.47 -0.21
CA PRO A 57 7.48 -16.54 -1.21
C PRO A 57 7.92 -16.89 -2.64
N ASP A 58 8.96 -17.67 -2.80
CA ASP A 58 9.46 -18.23 -4.06
C ASP A 58 8.64 -19.42 -4.59
N LYS A 59 7.78 -20.01 -3.75
CA LYS A 59 6.94 -21.15 -4.13
C LYS A 59 5.50 -20.73 -4.38
N ILE A 60 5.13 -20.59 -5.65
CA ILE A 60 3.74 -20.37 -6.03
C ILE A 60 2.91 -21.61 -5.68
N ILE A 61 1.82 -21.39 -4.97
CA ILE A 61 0.88 -22.44 -4.56
C ILE A 61 -0.40 -22.44 -5.39
N ASN A 62 -0.70 -21.33 -6.06
CA ASN A 62 -1.89 -21.22 -6.90
C ASN A 62 -1.67 -20.21 -8.03
N TYR A 63 -2.22 -20.54 -9.20
CA TYR A 63 -2.40 -19.65 -10.34
C TYR A 63 -3.89 -19.58 -10.66
N ALA A 64 -4.42 -18.39 -10.87
CA ALA A 64 -5.82 -18.21 -11.17
C ALA A 64 -6.03 -17.13 -12.24
N SER A 65 -6.91 -17.41 -13.19
CA SER A 65 -7.38 -16.41 -14.15
C SER A 65 -8.18 -15.29 -13.48
N SER A 66 -8.89 -15.63 -12.40
CA SER A 66 -9.61 -14.65 -11.55
C SER A 66 -9.47 -15.04 -10.08
N MET A 67 -9.23 -14.04 -9.24
CA MET A 67 -9.13 -14.17 -7.79
C MET A 67 -9.81 -12.96 -7.12
N TRP A 68 -10.49 -13.18 -6.02
CA TRP A 68 -11.12 -12.09 -5.25
C TRP A 68 -10.45 -11.95 -3.90
N LEU A 69 -9.93 -10.77 -3.61
CA LEU A 69 -9.32 -10.43 -2.32
C LEU A 69 -10.25 -9.55 -1.51
N VAL A 70 -10.55 -9.96 -0.29
CA VAL A 70 -11.34 -9.15 0.64
C VAL A 70 -10.49 -7.96 1.13
N LYS A 71 -10.96 -6.74 0.91
CA LYS A 71 -10.19 -5.50 1.16
C LYS A 71 -9.69 -5.37 2.60
N ASN A 72 -10.49 -5.78 3.59
CA ASN A 72 -10.10 -5.69 4.99
C ASN A 72 -9.04 -6.71 5.41
N GLN A 73 -8.70 -7.69 4.56
CA GLN A 73 -7.62 -8.65 4.77
C GLN A 73 -6.30 -8.22 4.10
N ILE A 74 -6.34 -7.18 3.27
CA ILE A 74 -5.17 -6.64 2.59
C ILE A 74 -4.40 -5.76 3.59
N VAL A 75 -3.16 -6.12 3.88
CA VAL A 75 -2.24 -5.32 4.71
C VAL A 75 -1.60 -4.22 3.88
N CYS A 76 -1.06 -4.58 2.72
CA CYS A 76 -0.38 -3.65 1.82
C CYS A 76 -0.66 -4.00 0.36
N VAL A 77 -0.58 -2.97 -0.49
CA VAL A 77 -0.57 -3.10 -1.94
C VAL A 77 0.63 -2.36 -2.51
N GLY A 78 1.59 -3.09 -3.04
CA GLY A 78 2.76 -2.54 -3.73
C GLY A 78 2.44 -2.21 -5.18
N LEU A 79 2.85 -1.03 -5.63
CA LEU A 79 2.63 -0.52 -6.98
C LEU A 79 3.96 -0.17 -7.64
N GLY A 80 4.15 -0.57 -8.88
CA GLY A 80 5.38 -0.31 -9.64
C GLY A 80 5.56 1.13 -10.09
N LYS A 81 4.51 1.96 -10.02
CA LYS A 81 4.54 3.37 -10.47
C LYS A 81 3.61 4.23 -9.62
N PRO A 82 4.02 5.50 -9.28
CA PRO A 82 3.16 6.44 -8.56
C PRO A 82 1.84 6.77 -9.26
N GLU A 83 1.81 6.77 -10.58
CA GLU A 83 0.60 7.06 -11.36
C GLU A 83 -0.52 6.02 -11.17
N TYR A 84 -0.19 4.86 -10.63
CA TYR A 84 -1.16 3.80 -10.34
C TYR A 84 -1.98 4.07 -9.08
N ILE A 85 -1.54 4.97 -8.22
CA ILE A 85 -2.31 5.40 -7.04
C ILE A 85 -3.65 6.00 -7.46
N GLY A 86 -3.63 6.84 -8.50
CA GLY A 86 -4.74 7.70 -8.91
C GLY A 86 -4.56 9.14 -8.45
N SER A 87 -5.59 9.95 -8.59
CA SER A 87 -5.56 11.34 -8.14
C SER A 87 -5.60 11.41 -6.61
N THR A 88 -4.50 11.85 -6.01
CA THR A 88 -4.44 12.12 -4.56
C THR A 88 -4.93 13.53 -4.26
N SER A 89 -5.69 13.69 -3.19
CA SER A 89 -6.20 15.00 -2.75
C SER A 89 -5.08 16.00 -2.38
N LEU A 90 -3.92 15.50 -1.98
CA LEU A 90 -2.75 16.32 -1.63
C LEU A 90 -2.19 17.10 -2.83
N ALA A 91 -2.25 16.54 -4.04
CA ALA A 91 -1.80 17.22 -5.25
C ALA A 91 -2.73 18.37 -5.69
N ARG A 92 -3.94 18.44 -5.18
CA ARG A 92 -4.98 19.42 -5.60
C ARG A 92 -5.03 20.68 -4.74
N SER A 93 -4.54 20.65 -3.52
CA SER A 93 -4.49 21.83 -2.65
C SER A 93 -3.23 22.65 -2.93
N GLY A 94 -3.14 23.29 -4.09
CA GLY A 94 -1.97 23.97 -4.65
C GLY A 94 -1.25 25.03 -3.78
N TYR A 95 -1.52 25.09 -2.48
CA TYR A 95 -0.94 25.99 -1.50
C TYR A 95 -0.37 25.31 -0.26
N THR A 96 -0.53 23.98 -0.11
CA THR A 96 -0.04 23.30 1.09
C THR A 96 1.34 22.70 0.80
N ARG A 97 2.33 23.15 1.59
CA ARG A 97 3.68 22.59 1.53
C ARG A 97 3.65 21.15 2.04
N VAL A 98 4.07 20.22 1.20
CA VAL A 98 4.19 18.80 1.54
C VAL A 98 5.60 18.51 2.03
N TYR A 99 5.72 17.85 3.17
CA TYR A 99 6.98 17.41 3.76
C TYR A 99 7.10 15.90 3.66
N GLN A 100 8.34 15.43 3.55
CA GLN A 100 8.67 14.01 3.52
C GLN A 100 9.19 13.58 4.89
N TYR A 101 8.54 12.59 5.48
CA TYR A 101 8.88 12.02 6.78
C TYR A 101 9.34 10.57 6.59
N PRO A 102 10.63 10.25 6.83
CA PRO A 102 11.08 8.88 6.93
C PRO A 102 10.40 8.21 8.12
N VAL A 103 9.74 7.09 7.87
CA VAL A 103 8.98 6.35 8.88
C VAL A 103 9.36 4.87 8.87
N GLN A 104 9.25 4.27 10.04
CA GLN A 104 9.24 2.83 10.21
C GLN A 104 7.91 2.43 10.81
N ILE A 105 7.24 1.50 10.15
CA ILE A 105 5.93 0.97 10.54
C ILE A 105 6.11 -0.48 10.93
N THR A 106 5.49 -0.89 12.04
CA THR A 106 5.37 -2.30 12.41
C THR A 106 3.90 -2.72 12.37
N THR A 107 3.69 -3.95 11.96
CA THR A 107 2.42 -4.64 11.95
C THR A 107 2.60 -6.00 12.61
N PRO A 108 1.55 -6.78 12.87
CA PRO A 108 1.68 -8.15 13.38
C PRO A 108 2.55 -9.08 12.50
N VAL A 109 2.72 -8.73 11.22
CA VAL A 109 3.37 -9.61 10.22
C VAL A 109 4.56 -8.95 9.54
N TYR A 110 4.52 -7.63 9.31
CA TYR A 110 5.49 -6.92 8.49
C TYR A 110 6.15 -5.76 9.23
N GLU A 111 7.41 -5.53 8.88
CA GLU A 111 8.15 -4.30 9.16
C GLU A 111 8.34 -3.53 7.86
N ILE A 112 7.98 -2.25 7.87
CA ILE A 112 7.96 -1.40 6.68
C ILE A 112 8.80 -0.16 6.93
N GLN A 113 9.79 0.07 6.08
CA GLN A 113 10.54 1.31 6.01
C GLN A 113 10.06 2.08 4.79
N ALA A 114 9.71 3.34 4.98
CA ALA A 114 9.11 4.14 3.92
C ALA A 114 9.28 5.65 4.14
N THR A 115 8.90 6.42 3.14
CA THR A 115 8.70 7.87 3.23
C THR A 115 7.20 8.15 3.21
N LEU A 116 6.71 8.84 4.24
CA LEU A 116 5.36 9.37 4.29
C LEU A 116 5.37 10.84 3.84
N GLU A 117 4.55 11.19 2.85
CA GLU A 117 4.31 12.57 2.45
C GLU A 117 3.12 13.13 3.24
N TRP A 118 3.32 14.27 3.90
CA TRP A 118 2.32 14.87 4.76
C TRP A 118 2.27 16.40 4.60
N ALA A 119 1.08 16.94 4.62
CA ALA A 119 0.89 18.38 4.58
C ALA A 119 1.11 18.99 5.97
N GLY A 120 2.14 19.83 6.09
CA GLY A 120 2.43 20.50 7.35
C GLY A 120 3.21 19.65 8.36
N ARG A 121 3.04 19.95 9.65
CA ARG A 121 3.73 19.22 10.73
C ARG A 121 3.13 17.82 10.89
N PHE A 122 4.00 16.83 11.04
CA PHE A 122 3.57 15.46 11.30
C PHE A 122 2.77 15.37 12.61
N ASP A 123 1.58 14.81 12.52
CA ASP A 123 0.71 14.54 13.67
C ASP A 123 0.11 13.12 13.52
N PHE A 124 0.53 12.23 14.41
CA PHE A 124 0.09 10.84 14.39
C PHE A 124 -1.43 10.69 14.60
N SER A 125 -2.03 11.55 15.44
CA SER A 125 -3.48 11.50 15.68
C SER A 125 -4.26 11.79 14.40
N ILE A 126 -3.78 12.73 13.59
CA ILE A 126 -4.40 13.05 12.31
C ILE A 126 -4.18 11.90 11.32
N VAL A 127 -2.98 11.33 11.25
CA VAL A 127 -2.69 10.15 10.40
C VAL A 127 -3.66 9.01 10.71
N MET A 128 -4.00 8.79 11.99
CA MET A 128 -4.90 7.73 12.40
C MET A 128 -6.38 8.07 12.26
N SER A 129 -6.74 9.36 12.36
CA SER A 129 -8.13 9.81 12.36
C SER A 129 -8.63 10.29 10.99
N GLU A 130 -7.72 10.49 10.03
CA GLU A 130 -8.05 11.15 8.77
C GLU A 130 -9.02 10.34 7.92
N GLY A 131 -10.27 10.73 8.00
CA GLY A 131 -11.35 10.39 7.11
C GLY A 131 -11.75 8.91 7.07
N SER A 132 -12.55 8.60 6.08
CA SER A 132 -13.01 7.25 5.74
C SER A 132 -11.98 6.43 4.96
N ASN A 133 -10.80 6.98 4.66
CA ASN A 133 -9.76 6.29 3.89
C ASN A 133 -8.93 5.35 4.79
N PRO A 134 -9.09 4.03 4.66
CA PRO A 134 -8.32 3.08 5.45
C PRO A 134 -6.86 2.91 4.99
N PHE A 135 -6.48 3.43 3.82
CA PHE A 135 -5.16 3.24 3.24
C PHE A 135 -4.33 4.52 3.27
N LEU A 136 -3.08 4.40 3.72
CA LEU A 136 -2.04 5.42 3.63
C LEU A 136 -1.18 5.17 2.39
N THR A 137 -0.79 6.24 1.71
CA THR A 137 0.20 6.17 0.63
C THR A 137 1.61 6.34 1.21
N LEU A 138 2.47 5.39 0.91
CA LEU A 138 3.88 5.37 1.30
C LEU A 138 4.75 5.34 0.05
N TYR A 139 5.93 5.97 0.10
CA TYR A 139 6.88 6.06 -1.00
C TYR A 139 8.23 5.44 -0.61
N ASP A 140 8.98 4.98 -1.61
CA ASP A 140 10.31 4.37 -1.44
C ASP A 140 10.30 3.27 -0.37
N VAL A 141 9.44 2.29 -0.58
CA VAL A 141 9.03 1.34 0.45
C VAL A 141 9.86 0.08 0.40
N LYS A 142 10.32 -0.35 1.57
CA LYS A 142 10.91 -1.66 1.83
C LYS A 142 10.10 -2.37 2.91
N THR A 143 9.54 -3.52 2.56
CA THR A 143 8.70 -4.34 3.43
C THR A 143 9.30 -5.71 3.63
N ILE A 144 9.45 -6.12 4.87
CA ILE A 144 9.99 -7.44 5.25
C ILE A 144 8.97 -8.15 6.14
N ALA A 145 8.70 -9.43 5.89
CA ALA A 145 7.93 -10.23 6.83
C ALA A 145 8.77 -10.55 8.07
N SER A 146 8.31 -10.11 9.25
CA SER A 146 9.10 -10.11 10.50
C SER A 146 9.61 -11.50 10.89
N LEU A 147 8.77 -12.54 10.73
CA LEU A 147 9.13 -13.93 11.03
C LEU A 147 9.69 -14.70 9.82
N PHE A 148 9.56 -14.15 8.62
CA PHE A 148 9.93 -14.83 7.38
C PHE A 148 10.68 -13.85 6.46
N PRO A 149 11.92 -13.45 6.80
CA PRO A 149 12.64 -12.37 6.12
C PRO A 149 13.02 -12.70 4.66
N ALA A 150 12.79 -13.93 4.21
CA ALA A 150 12.87 -14.28 2.80
C ALA A 150 11.85 -13.52 1.94
N LEU A 151 10.71 -13.12 2.52
CA LEU A 151 9.79 -12.18 1.88
C LEU A 151 10.26 -10.75 2.14
N ASN A 152 10.87 -10.17 1.12
CA ASN A 152 11.33 -8.79 1.08
C ASN A 152 10.81 -8.16 -0.21
N VAL A 153 9.97 -7.14 -0.07
CA VAL A 153 9.32 -6.44 -1.19
C VAL A 153 9.76 -4.98 -1.18
N GLU A 154 10.33 -4.54 -2.28
CA GLU A 154 10.72 -3.15 -2.49
C GLU A 154 9.88 -2.56 -3.61
N THR A 155 9.15 -1.48 -3.32
CA THR A 155 8.30 -0.80 -4.29
C THR A 155 8.44 0.70 -4.21
N PRO A 156 8.34 1.44 -5.33
CA PRO A 156 8.39 2.91 -5.30
C PRO A 156 7.19 3.50 -4.57
N VAL A 157 6.06 2.78 -4.55
CA VAL A 157 4.82 3.21 -3.89
C VAL A 157 4.12 2.01 -3.27
N MET A 158 3.54 2.22 -2.11
CA MET A 158 2.72 1.23 -1.41
C MET A 158 1.50 1.88 -0.77
N LEU A 159 0.37 1.23 -0.88
CA LEU A 159 -0.84 1.57 -0.14
C LEU A 159 -0.91 0.67 1.09
N PHE A 160 -0.78 1.27 2.27
CA PHE A 160 -0.75 0.57 3.56
C PHE A 160 -2.09 0.71 4.28
N ASN A 161 -2.66 -0.40 4.71
CA ASN A 161 -3.92 -0.41 5.47
C ASN A 161 -3.66 -0.08 6.95
N ARG A 162 -4.13 1.10 7.39
CA ARG A 162 -3.95 1.61 8.76
C ARG A 162 -4.49 0.69 9.85
N ARG A 163 -5.44 -0.18 9.54
CA ARG A 163 -6.00 -1.14 10.51
C ARG A 163 -4.98 -2.14 11.04
N PHE A 164 -3.89 -2.35 10.29
CA PHE A 164 -2.81 -3.26 10.69
C PHE A 164 -1.64 -2.56 11.38
N LEU A 165 -1.76 -1.28 11.67
CA LEU A 165 -0.70 -0.50 12.29
C LEU A 165 -0.57 -0.86 13.78
N ASP A 166 0.58 -1.44 14.18
CA ASP A 166 0.95 -1.63 15.59
C ASP A 166 1.72 -0.41 16.10
N SER A 167 2.73 0.03 15.34
CA SER A 167 3.50 1.21 15.70
C SER A 167 4.01 1.96 14.45
N LEU A 168 4.22 3.27 14.63
CA LEU A 168 4.87 4.12 13.64
C LEU A 168 5.95 4.93 14.35
N VAL A 169 7.17 4.83 13.84
CA VAL A 169 8.32 5.61 14.31
C VAL A 169 8.72 6.60 13.23
N HIS A 170 8.77 7.89 13.57
CA HIS A 170 9.40 8.89 12.71
C HIS A 170 10.93 8.81 12.90
N VAL A 171 11.64 8.41 11.86
CA VAL A 171 13.09 8.27 11.86
C VAL A 171 13.71 9.65 11.64
N LYS A 172 14.37 10.22 12.66
CA LYS A 172 15.11 11.47 12.49
C LYS A 172 16.32 11.20 11.58
N ARG A 173 16.47 11.94 10.49
CA ARG A 173 17.72 11.96 9.71
C ARG A 173 18.87 12.39 10.65
N GLY A 174 19.79 11.49 10.96
CA GLY A 174 20.97 11.82 11.78
C GLY A 174 21.39 10.82 12.82
N ALA A 175 20.67 9.70 13.02
CA ALA A 175 21.16 8.59 13.83
C ALA A 175 21.90 7.58 12.94
N GLU A 176 23.05 7.98 12.36
CA GLU A 176 24.06 6.99 11.99
C GLU A 176 24.50 6.32 13.29
N SER A 177 24.20 5.04 13.42
CA SER A 177 24.70 4.22 14.51
C SER A 177 26.23 4.21 14.43
N LYS A 178 26.89 4.96 15.31
CA LYS A 178 28.26 4.69 15.70
C LYS A 178 28.22 3.40 16.53
N GLY A 179 28.65 2.32 15.96
CA GLY A 179 28.87 1.05 16.62
C GLY A 179 29.81 0.22 15.78
#